data_36b3e7978906741f0abcfe69a30f6549
#
_entry.id   36b3e7978906741f0abcfe69a30f6549
#
_cell.length_a   1.000
_cell.length_b   1.000
_cell.length_c   1.000
_cell.angle_alpha   90.00
_cell.angle_beta   90.00
_cell.angle_gamma   90.00
#
_symmetry.space_group_name_H-M   'P 1'
#
loop_
_entity.id
_entity.type
_entity.pdbx_description
1 polymer ?
#
loop_
_entity_poly.entity_id
_entity_poly.type
_entity_poly.pdbx_seq_one_letter_code
_entity_poly.pdbx_strand_id
1 'polypeptide(L)'
;MLQQESRLLVADNTGAKEVLTIRVLGGTKKRYASLGDKIVVTIKQATPNGTIKKGQVSNAVVVRAQKEVRRKDGSYIRFDDNACVLIDAAGEMRGTRVFGPVARELRDKNFMKIVSLAPEVL
;
A
#
# COMPACT_ATOMS: atom_id res chain seq x y z
N MET A 1 -10.80 6.02 3.67
CA MET A 1 -9.67 5.72 4.55
C MET A 1 -9.71 4.24 4.92
N LEU A 2 -8.55 3.67 5.13
CA LEU A 2 -8.43 2.24 5.39
C LEU A 2 -8.27 1.98 6.87
N GLN A 3 -8.85 0.89 7.35
CA GLN A 3 -8.83 0.52 8.77
C GLN A 3 -8.58 -0.98 8.90
N GLN A 4 -8.55 -1.48 10.13
CA GLN A 4 -8.51 -2.91 10.38
C GLN A 4 -9.61 -3.61 9.58
N GLU A 5 -9.27 -4.76 9.02
CA GLU A 5 -10.14 -5.60 8.17
C GLU A 5 -10.47 -5.03 6.79
N SER A 6 -9.91 -3.88 6.42
CA SER A 6 -10.02 -3.41 5.05
C SER A 6 -9.20 -4.30 4.11
N ARG A 7 -9.77 -4.63 2.95
CA ARG A 7 -9.09 -5.42 1.93
C ARG A 7 -8.48 -4.51 0.89
N LEU A 8 -7.27 -4.88 0.43
CA LEU A 8 -6.56 -4.12 -0.58
C LEU A 8 -6.02 -5.06 -1.65
N LEU A 9 -5.89 -4.52 -2.86
CA LEU A 9 -5.14 -5.17 -3.92
C LEU A 9 -3.65 -4.89 -3.72
N VAL A 10 -2.82 -5.80 -4.23
CA VAL A 10 -1.36 -5.63 -4.17
C VAL A 10 -0.88 -5.14 -5.53
N ALA A 11 -0.19 -4.01 -5.53
CA ALA A 11 0.25 -3.33 -6.75
C ALA A 11 1.71 -3.63 -7.12
N ASP A 12 2.23 -4.78 -6.68
CA ASP A 12 3.61 -5.17 -7.00
C ASP A 12 3.67 -6.60 -7.55
N ASN A 13 4.87 -7.03 -7.90
CA ASN A 13 5.10 -8.34 -8.53
C ASN A 13 5.59 -9.41 -7.55
N THR A 14 5.28 -9.29 -6.27
CA THR A 14 5.68 -10.28 -5.26
C THR A 14 4.89 -11.59 -5.37
N GLY A 15 3.80 -11.60 -6.11
CA GLY A 15 2.91 -12.74 -6.23
C GLY A 15 1.66 -12.62 -5.37
N ALA A 16 1.64 -11.78 -4.37
CA ALA A 16 0.44 -11.52 -3.59
C ALA A 16 -0.57 -10.73 -4.45
N LYS A 17 -1.84 -11.07 -4.34
CA LYS A 17 -2.91 -10.41 -5.11
C LYS A 17 -3.84 -9.60 -4.23
N GLU A 18 -4.24 -10.14 -3.10
CA GLU A 18 -5.17 -9.48 -2.18
C GLU A 18 -4.71 -9.69 -0.75
N VAL A 19 -4.84 -8.64 0.05
CA VAL A 19 -4.44 -8.65 1.45
C VAL A 19 -5.54 -8.07 2.32
N LEU A 20 -5.51 -8.44 3.61
CA LEU A 20 -6.42 -7.93 4.63
C LEU A 20 -5.60 -7.14 5.65
N THR A 21 -6.03 -5.91 5.95
CA THR A 21 -5.37 -5.08 6.94
C THR A 21 -5.61 -5.65 8.33
N ILE A 22 -4.52 -5.97 9.04
CA ILE A 22 -4.59 -6.43 10.42
C ILE A 22 -4.45 -5.25 11.38
N ARG A 23 -3.55 -4.31 11.06
CA ARG A 23 -3.21 -3.22 11.97
C ARG A 23 -2.74 -2.00 11.17
N VAL A 24 -3.06 -0.81 11.69
CA VAL A 24 -2.55 0.45 11.15
C VAL A 24 -1.43 0.93 12.06
N LEU A 25 -0.25 1.16 11.48
CA LEU A 25 0.93 1.62 12.20
C LEU A 25 0.97 3.15 12.25
N GLY A 26 1.70 3.71 13.18
CA GLY A 26 1.96 5.16 13.22
C GLY A 26 1.44 5.87 14.45
N GLY A 27 1.30 5.20 15.58
CA GLY A 27 0.96 5.86 16.85
C GLY A 27 -0.14 5.17 17.61
N THR A 28 -0.25 5.59 18.88
CA THR A 28 -1.12 5.00 19.88
C THR A 28 -2.53 5.27 19.50
N LYS A 29 -3.36 5.15 19.03
CA LYS A 29 -4.76 5.46 18.68
C LYS A 29 -4.99 5.71 17.21
N LYS A 30 -4.02 5.40 16.37
CA LYS A 30 -4.24 5.56 14.94
C LYS A 30 -5.21 4.48 14.45
N ARG A 31 -6.35 4.91 13.93
CA ARG A 31 -7.44 4.02 13.49
C ARG A 31 -7.47 3.82 11.99
N TYR A 32 -7.03 4.82 11.22
CA TYR A 32 -7.19 4.84 9.77
C TYR A 32 -5.85 5.07 9.09
N ALA A 33 -5.65 4.38 7.98
CA ALA A 33 -4.52 4.59 7.10
C ALA A 33 -4.95 5.37 5.88
N SER A 34 -4.10 6.28 5.44
CA SER A 34 -4.28 7.04 4.21
C SER A 34 -3.07 6.80 3.30
N LEU A 35 -2.97 7.58 2.22
CA LEU A 35 -1.89 7.43 1.24
C LEU A 35 -0.52 7.61 1.90
N GLY A 36 0.37 6.67 1.66
CA GLY A 36 1.72 6.70 2.22
C GLY A 36 1.85 6.17 3.65
N ASP A 37 0.77 5.74 4.26
CA ASP A 37 0.82 5.17 5.62
C ASP A 37 1.20 3.70 5.58
N LYS A 38 1.93 3.26 6.61
CA LYS A 38 2.32 1.86 6.76
C LYS A 38 1.22 1.09 7.48
N ILE A 39 0.99 -0.12 7.02
CA ILE A 39 0.01 -1.04 7.63
C ILE A 39 0.62 -2.43 7.73
N VAL A 40 0.05 -3.27 8.58
CA VAL A 40 0.37 -4.70 8.64
C VAL A 40 -0.78 -5.45 8.01
N VAL A 41 -0.46 -6.35 7.08
CA VAL A 41 -1.46 -7.09 6.32
C VAL A 41 -1.21 -8.58 6.37
N THR A 42 -2.26 -9.38 6.18
CA THR A 42 -2.14 -10.80 5.94
C THR A 42 -2.53 -11.10 4.49
N ILE A 43 -1.81 -12.01 3.85
CA ILE A 43 -1.99 -12.35 2.44
C ILE A 43 -3.20 -13.27 2.32
N LYS A 44 -4.23 -12.84 1.61
CA LYS A 44 -5.45 -13.62 1.41
C LYS A 44 -5.48 -14.37 0.08
N GLN A 45 -4.86 -13.81 -0.95
CA GLN A 45 -4.71 -14.46 -2.25
C GLN A 45 -3.31 -14.21 -2.78
N ALA A 46 -2.69 -15.25 -3.31
CA ALA A 46 -1.36 -15.17 -3.90
C ALA A 46 -1.21 -16.20 -5.00
N THR A 47 -0.31 -15.92 -5.95
CA THR A 47 0.03 -16.91 -6.99
C THR A 47 0.78 -18.09 -6.36
N PRO A 48 0.55 -19.34 -6.82
CA PRO A 48 1.20 -20.52 -6.22
C PRO A 48 2.72 -20.48 -6.29
N ASN A 49 3.29 -19.86 -7.31
CA ASN A 49 4.73 -19.83 -7.54
C ASN A 49 5.40 -18.52 -7.12
N GLY A 50 4.69 -17.63 -6.42
CA GLY A 50 5.24 -16.37 -5.96
C GLY A 50 6.14 -16.53 -4.74
N THR A 51 6.92 -15.49 -4.45
CA THR A 51 7.78 -15.45 -3.26
C THR A 51 6.97 -15.28 -1.98
N ILE A 52 5.79 -14.67 -2.10
CA ILE A 52 4.87 -14.43 -0.99
C ILE A 52 3.75 -15.47 -1.08
N LYS A 53 3.43 -16.10 0.04
CA LYS A 53 2.42 -17.15 0.10
C LYS A 53 1.21 -16.73 0.90
N LYS A 54 0.06 -17.33 0.58
CA LYS A 54 -1.18 -17.12 1.32
C LYS A 54 -0.99 -17.40 2.80
N GLY A 55 -1.54 -16.54 3.65
CA GLY A 55 -1.46 -16.67 5.09
C GLY A 55 -0.27 -15.98 5.74
N GLN A 56 0.70 -15.53 4.97
CA GLN A 56 1.83 -14.78 5.52
C GLN A 56 1.41 -13.40 5.98
N VAL A 57 2.13 -12.88 6.96
CA VAL A 57 1.94 -11.52 7.48
C VAL A 57 3.09 -10.66 6.97
N SER A 58 2.79 -9.47 6.50
CA SER A 58 3.80 -8.56 5.95
C SER A 58 3.44 -7.12 6.28
N ASN A 59 4.44 -6.26 6.26
CA ASN A 59 4.21 -4.82 6.26
C ASN A 59 3.89 -4.38 4.83
N ALA A 60 3.12 -3.31 4.73
CA ALA A 60 2.76 -2.72 3.43
C ALA A 60 2.60 -1.21 3.58
N VAL A 61 2.63 -0.51 2.46
CA VAL A 61 2.35 0.92 2.41
C VAL A 61 1.21 1.16 1.44
N VAL A 62 0.27 2.02 1.81
CA VAL A 62 -0.90 2.33 0.99
C VAL A 62 -0.48 3.24 -0.15
N VAL A 63 -0.72 2.80 -1.39
CA VAL A 63 -0.37 3.58 -2.59
C VAL A 63 -1.59 4.16 -3.29
N ARG A 64 -2.77 3.57 -3.13
CA ARG A 64 -4.03 4.07 -3.69
C ARG A 64 -5.15 3.89 -2.67
N ALA A 65 -6.10 4.81 -2.67
CA ALA A 65 -7.29 4.74 -1.82
C ALA A 65 -8.52 5.23 -2.59
N GLN A 66 -9.66 4.54 -2.42
CA GLN A 66 -10.93 4.94 -3.03
C GLN A 66 -11.51 6.19 -2.38
N LYS A 67 -11.30 6.38 -1.09
CA LYS A 67 -11.76 7.57 -0.38
C LYS A 67 -10.92 8.77 -0.79
N GLU A 68 -11.56 9.87 -1.14
CA GLU A 68 -10.84 11.08 -1.51
C GLU A 68 -9.98 11.59 -0.36
N VAL A 69 -8.78 12.07 -0.70
CA VAL A 69 -7.83 12.66 0.24
C VAL A 69 -7.58 14.11 -0.16
N ARG A 70 -7.77 15.02 0.78
CA ARG A 70 -7.48 16.43 0.55
C ARG A 70 -5.98 16.67 0.62
N ARG A 71 -5.46 17.37 -0.38
CA ARG A 71 -4.05 17.77 -0.42
C ARG A 71 -3.86 19.17 0.15
N LYS A 72 -2.61 19.52 0.44
CA LYS A 72 -2.25 20.83 1.00
C LYS A 72 -2.65 21.99 0.11
N ASP A 73 -2.66 21.81 -1.19
CA ASP A 73 -3.03 22.84 -2.16
C ASP A 73 -4.55 23.01 -2.34
N GLY A 74 -5.35 22.27 -1.58
CA GLY A 74 -6.80 22.31 -1.66
C GLY A 74 -7.41 21.35 -2.67
N SER A 75 -6.61 20.66 -3.47
CA SER A 75 -7.12 19.66 -4.40
C SER A 75 -7.43 18.35 -3.68
N TYR A 76 -8.18 17.47 -4.36
CA TYR A 76 -8.50 16.15 -3.84
C TYR A 76 -7.99 15.10 -4.83
N ILE A 77 -7.61 13.94 -4.29
CA ILE A 77 -7.28 12.78 -5.11
C ILE A 77 -8.04 11.57 -4.60
N ARG A 78 -8.52 10.76 -5.53
CA ARG A 78 -9.09 9.44 -5.23
C ARG A 78 -8.77 8.50 -6.38
N PHE A 79 -8.73 7.23 -6.06
CA PHE A 79 -8.45 6.17 -7.02
C PHE A 79 -9.67 5.24 -7.13
N ASP A 80 -9.67 4.38 -8.14
CA ASP A 80 -10.76 3.42 -8.34
C ASP A 80 -10.69 2.24 -7.38
N ASP A 81 -9.56 2.01 -6.75
CA ASP A 81 -9.37 0.88 -5.84
C ASP A 81 -8.52 1.28 -4.63
N ASN A 82 -8.46 0.39 -3.65
CA ASN A 82 -7.51 0.46 -2.54
C ASN A 82 -6.37 -0.48 -2.86
N ALA A 83 -5.15 0.01 -2.85
CA ALA A 83 -3.99 -0.80 -3.19
C ALA A 83 -2.80 -0.48 -2.30
N CYS A 84 -1.95 -1.47 -2.11
CA CYS A 84 -0.74 -1.34 -1.32
C CYS A 84 0.44 -2.00 -2.04
N VAL A 85 1.64 -1.68 -1.58
CA VAL A 85 2.87 -2.33 -1.99
C VAL A 85 3.49 -2.95 -0.75
N LEU A 86 3.91 -4.21 -0.84
CA LEU A 86 4.52 -4.93 0.29
C LEU A 86 5.93 -4.41 0.53
N ILE A 87 6.24 -4.19 1.79
CA ILE A 87 7.57 -3.72 2.22
C ILE A 87 8.09 -4.62 3.35
N ASP A 88 9.38 -4.57 3.58
CA ASP A 88 10.01 -5.26 4.71
C ASP A 88 10.02 -4.36 5.96
N ALA A 89 10.61 -4.85 7.05
CA ALA A 89 10.69 -4.10 8.29
C ALA A 89 11.51 -2.81 8.17
N ALA A 90 12.43 -2.74 7.22
CA ALA A 90 13.25 -1.55 6.97
C ALA A 90 12.54 -0.51 6.08
N GLY A 91 11.37 -0.83 5.55
CA GLY A 91 10.63 0.05 4.66
C GLY A 91 10.97 -0.10 3.18
N GLU A 92 11.78 -1.11 2.83
CA GLU A 92 12.17 -1.38 1.45
C GLU A 92 11.14 -2.26 0.76
N MET A 93 10.95 -2.05 -0.56
CA MET A 93 10.06 -2.89 -1.36
C MET A 93 10.51 -4.34 -1.36
N ARG A 94 9.57 -5.25 -1.20
CA ARG A 94 9.83 -6.70 -1.35
C ARG A 94 9.82 -7.11 -2.81
N GLY A 95 9.08 -6.43 -3.65
CA GLY A 95 9.03 -6.67 -5.09
C GLY A 95 9.99 -5.75 -5.86
N THR A 96 9.99 -5.90 -7.18
CA THR A 96 10.85 -5.14 -8.07
C THR A 96 10.08 -4.26 -9.05
N ARG A 97 8.74 -4.41 -9.12
CA ARG A 97 7.89 -3.66 -10.05
C ARG A 97 6.66 -3.14 -9.33
N VAL A 98 6.13 -2.03 -9.82
CA VAL A 98 4.89 -1.42 -9.33
C VAL A 98 3.90 -1.33 -10.48
N PHE A 99 2.66 -1.74 -10.25
CA PHE A 99 1.60 -1.74 -11.26
C PHE A 99 0.59 -0.62 -10.99
N GLY A 100 0.27 0.13 -12.03
CA GLY A 100 -0.72 1.18 -11.96
C GLY A 100 -0.20 2.46 -11.30
N PRO A 101 -1.06 3.49 -11.20
CA PRO A 101 -0.65 4.76 -10.62
C PRO A 101 -0.46 4.68 -9.12
N VAL A 102 0.37 5.56 -8.59
CA VAL A 102 0.56 5.73 -7.14
C VAL A 102 0.37 7.20 -6.79
N ALA A 103 0.05 7.47 -5.53
CA ALA A 103 -0.09 8.82 -5.04
C ALA A 103 1.28 9.45 -4.79
N ARG A 104 1.45 10.74 -5.12
CA ARG A 104 2.71 11.43 -4.90
C ARG A 104 3.02 11.68 -3.42
N GLU A 105 2.05 11.49 -2.52
CA GLU A 105 2.28 11.57 -1.08
C GLU A 105 3.35 10.58 -0.61
N LEU A 106 3.59 9.52 -1.35
CA LEU A 106 4.67 8.56 -1.06
C LEU A 106 6.05 9.22 -1.09
N ARG A 107 6.24 10.25 -1.92
CA ARG A 107 7.50 10.98 -1.97
C ARG A 107 7.77 11.71 -0.66
N ASP A 108 6.74 12.30 -0.07
CA ASP A 108 6.84 13.01 1.21
C ASP A 108 7.08 12.07 2.38
N LYS A 109 6.73 10.79 2.23
CA LYS A 109 6.89 9.75 3.25
C LYS A 109 8.14 8.90 3.05
N ASN A 110 9.05 9.32 2.15
CA ASN A 110 10.33 8.67 1.88
C ASN A 110 10.25 7.31 1.17
N PHE A 111 9.20 7.07 0.42
CA PHE A 111 9.08 5.87 -0.42
C PHE A 111 9.49 6.16 -1.86
N MET A 112 10.68 6.69 -2.03
CA MET A 112 11.15 7.17 -3.34
C MET A 112 11.31 6.04 -4.36
N LYS A 113 11.68 4.84 -3.93
CA LYS A 113 11.83 3.72 -4.83
C LYS A 113 10.49 3.32 -5.47
N ILE A 114 9.42 3.33 -4.68
CA ILE A 114 8.08 3.05 -5.18
C ILE A 114 7.68 4.11 -6.22
N VAL A 115 7.93 5.37 -5.91
CA VAL A 115 7.64 6.49 -6.84
C VAL A 115 8.42 6.35 -8.14
N SER A 116 9.71 5.96 -8.05
CA SER A 116 10.55 5.83 -9.24
C SER A 116 10.16 4.65 -10.14
N LEU A 117 9.59 3.59 -9.56
CA LEU A 117 9.18 2.40 -10.30
C LEU A 117 7.74 2.49 -10.82
N ALA A 118 6.94 3.39 -10.29
CA ALA A 118 5.55 3.50 -10.70
C ALA A 118 5.43 4.05 -12.13
N PRO A 119 4.51 3.49 -12.94
CA PRO A 119 4.31 3.99 -14.30
C PRO A 119 3.70 5.38 -14.34
N GLU A 120 2.99 5.77 -13.29
CA GLU A 120 2.36 7.08 -13.20
C GLU A 120 2.27 7.50 -11.74
N VAL A 121 2.57 8.78 -11.48
CA VAL A 121 2.48 9.36 -10.12
C VAL A 121 1.49 10.49 -10.15
N LEU A 122 0.41 10.34 -9.43
CA LEU A 122 -0.68 11.31 -9.35
C LEU A 122 -0.71 11.96 -7.96
#